data_dfa246e52ec3f36eea2366ae19e63f6f
#
_entry.id   dfa246e52ec3f36eea2366ae19e63f6f
#
_cell.length_a   1.000
_cell.length_b   1.000
_cell.length_c   1.000
_cell.angle_alpha   90.00
_cell.angle_beta   90.00
_cell.angle_gamma   90.00
#
_symmetry.space_group_name_H-M   'P 1'
#
loop_
_entity.id
_entity.type
_entity.pdbx_description
1 polymer ?
#
loop_
_entity_poly.entity_id
_entity_poly.type
_entity_poly.pdbx_seq_one_letter_code
_entity_poly.pdbx_strand_id
1 'polypeptide(L)'
;MASPRRPAVLLVVSLLVSFTFPMPDPMPLPWAQLPQSHAIVMSDPAPAQVGTSFSPRHATYLGLDWKEAYRSLEAMHFKVIRLSAYWDQVDAEGYDQLDWLLNESQASGQPVVLSVGMKGLGWPEFYIPRSLQPSTEDGGDVSQDGLLRAAVLDFVHETVSRYRNNPTLVAWQVENEPLNPAGPHRWFIGRDLLAMEVATLKSLDSRPVIVNAFGHFNMLFDRTSNRSGFDLKSLLGFESDTAEAQSLGVLGRDDILGLDVYTEIGYRFLGHDGVSHAGSDWAGKAGHWRGVALKQSKQAWVTEAQAEPWESSINSYGDPKSTVAADIGARFTSIREQGFGTILLWGSEYWLWRASNGDPSWLNAVKTILAANAGAPDLVS
;
A
#
# COMPACT_ATOMS: atom_id res chain seq x y z
N MET A 1 9.13 -56.39 13.16
CA MET A 1 10.06 -55.91 12.12
C MET A 1 9.21 -55.39 10.96
N ALA A 2 8.97 -54.10 10.85
CA ALA A 2 8.22 -53.46 9.76
C ALA A 2 9.14 -52.46 9.07
N SER A 3 9.36 -52.69 7.78
CA SER A 3 10.21 -51.87 6.89
C SER A 3 9.56 -50.54 6.57
N PRO A 4 10.30 -49.41 6.54
CA PRO A 4 9.74 -48.11 6.17
C PRO A 4 9.65 -47.97 4.64
N ARG A 5 8.46 -47.64 4.16
CA ARG A 5 8.21 -47.26 2.75
C ARG A 5 8.78 -45.86 2.48
N ARG A 6 9.63 -45.76 1.47
CA ARG A 6 10.15 -44.49 0.93
C ARG A 6 9.09 -43.87 0.02
N PRO A 7 8.87 -42.54 0.03
CA PRO A 7 8.03 -41.88 -0.95
C PRO A 7 8.76 -41.78 -2.30
N ALA A 8 8.05 -42.10 -3.37
CA ALA A 8 8.52 -41.95 -4.74
C ALA A 8 8.50 -40.48 -5.15
N VAL A 9 9.65 -39.95 -5.55
CA VAL A 9 9.78 -38.64 -6.18
C VAL A 9 9.35 -38.79 -7.64
N LEU A 10 8.28 -38.15 -8.02
CA LEU A 10 7.81 -38.08 -9.42
C LEU A 10 8.64 -37.00 -10.14
N LEU A 11 9.57 -37.41 -10.98
CA LEU A 11 10.33 -36.55 -11.86
C LEU A 11 9.49 -36.32 -13.13
N VAL A 12 8.93 -35.10 -13.30
CA VAL A 12 8.28 -34.70 -14.55
C VAL A 12 9.34 -34.17 -15.49
N VAL A 13 9.74 -34.98 -16.45
CA VAL A 13 10.59 -34.57 -17.58
C VAL A 13 9.72 -33.95 -18.65
N SER A 14 9.81 -32.66 -18.85
CA SER A 14 9.17 -31.95 -19.96
C SER A 14 9.99 -32.16 -21.22
N LEU A 15 9.44 -32.93 -22.16
CA LEU A 15 9.98 -33.08 -23.51
C LEU A 15 9.59 -31.84 -24.32
N LEU A 16 10.52 -30.97 -24.65
CA LEU A 16 10.38 -29.91 -25.65
C LEU A 16 10.60 -30.56 -27.04
N VAL A 17 9.52 -30.77 -27.77
CA VAL A 17 9.59 -31.14 -29.19
C VAL A 17 9.61 -29.84 -30.00
N SER A 18 10.77 -29.49 -30.52
CA SER A 18 10.91 -28.38 -31.47
C SER A 18 10.50 -28.83 -32.85
N PHE A 19 9.34 -28.38 -33.35
CA PHE A 19 8.97 -28.46 -34.74
C PHE A 19 9.55 -27.28 -35.51
N THR A 20 10.57 -27.51 -36.31
CA THR A 20 11.03 -26.58 -37.33
C THR A 20 10.23 -26.76 -38.61
N PHE A 21 9.33 -25.84 -38.89
CA PHE A 21 8.73 -25.72 -40.22
C PHE A 21 9.60 -24.78 -41.07
N PRO A 22 9.92 -25.13 -42.33
CA PRO A 22 10.56 -24.19 -43.24
C PRO A 22 9.56 -23.06 -43.55
N MET A 23 9.92 -21.83 -43.20
CA MET A 23 9.16 -20.65 -43.57
C MET A 23 9.43 -20.32 -45.06
N PRO A 24 8.43 -19.99 -45.84
CA PRO A 24 8.65 -19.47 -47.18
C PRO A 24 9.24 -18.08 -47.12
N ASP A 25 10.11 -17.77 -48.09
CA ASP A 25 10.75 -16.45 -48.19
C ASP A 25 9.70 -15.33 -48.17
N PRO A 26 9.94 -14.23 -47.43
CA PRO A 26 9.01 -13.12 -47.40
C PRO A 26 8.99 -12.39 -48.74
N MET A 27 7.82 -12.35 -49.39
CA MET A 27 7.60 -11.51 -50.57
C MET A 27 7.81 -10.03 -50.17
N PRO A 28 8.51 -9.22 -50.98
CA PRO A 28 8.65 -7.80 -50.69
C PRO A 28 7.29 -7.11 -50.84
N LEU A 29 6.75 -6.62 -49.73
CA LEU A 29 5.57 -5.78 -49.75
C LEU A 29 5.91 -4.42 -50.36
N PRO A 30 5.05 -3.83 -51.19
CA PRO A 30 5.25 -2.50 -51.69
C PRO A 30 5.26 -1.48 -50.52
N TRP A 31 6.26 -0.62 -50.50
CA TRP A 31 6.45 0.43 -49.48
C TRP A 31 5.23 1.37 -49.47
N ALA A 32 4.24 1.10 -48.64
CA ALA A 32 3.31 2.13 -48.21
C ALA A 32 4.14 3.13 -47.40
N GLN A 33 4.21 4.38 -47.83
CA GLN A 33 4.76 5.45 -47.02
C GLN A 33 3.89 5.52 -45.74
N LEU A 34 4.45 5.01 -44.66
CA LEU A 34 3.85 5.22 -43.31
C LEU A 34 3.83 6.74 -43.08
N PRO A 35 2.69 7.33 -42.67
CA PRO A 35 2.70 8.72 -42.30
C PRO A 35 3.76 8.89 -41.20
N GLN A 36 4.57 9.93 -41.35
CA GLN A 36 5.57 10.29 -40.34
C GLN A 36 4.82 10.41 -39.02
N SER A 37 5.10 9.51 -38.08
CA SER A 37 4.62 9.64 -36.73
C SER A 37 5.15 10.98 -36.21
N HIS A 38 4.27 11.97 -36.08
CA HIS A 38 4.62 13.13 -35.29
C HIS A 38 5.01 12.58 -33.92
N ALA A 39 6.26 12.79 -33.54
CA ALA A 39 6.70 12.52 -32.18
C ALA A 39 5.74 13.29 -31.29
N ILE A 40 4.87 12.56 -30.58
CA ILE A 40 4.10 13.17 -29.50
C ILE A 40 5.18 13.63 -28.54
N VAL A 41 5.39 14.95 -28.48
CA VAL A 41 6.17 15.55 -27.41
C VAL A 41 5.36 15.25 -26.16
N MET A 42 5.75 14.19 -25.45
CA MET A 42 5.22 13.90 -24.14
C MET A 42 5.61 15.10 -23.28
N SER A 43 4.66 15.99 -23.01
CA SER A 43 4.87 17.00 -21.99
C SER A 43 5.18 16.27 -20.69
N ASP A 44 6.16 16.77 -19.93
CA ASP A 44 6.43 16.23 -18.61
C ASP A 44 5.11 16.10 -17.84
N PRO A 45 4.86 14.95 -17.20
CA PRO A 45 3.63 14.78 -16.43
C PRO A 45 3.53 15.88 -15.38
N ALA A 46 2.32 16.39 -15.15
CA ALA A 46 2.07 17.44 -14.17
C ALA A 46 2.69 17.09 -12.80
N PRO A 47 3.12 18.07 -12.00
CA PRO A 47 3.59 17.83 -10.65
C PRO A 47 2.57 17.08 -9.82
N ALA A 48 3.01 16.05 -9.10
CA ALA A 48 2.16 15.25 -8.21
C ALA A 48 2.14 15.84 -6.79
N GLN A 49 1.02 15.69 -6.11
CA GLN A 49 0.88 15.94 -4.67
C GLN A 49 1.65 14.84 -3.93
N VAL A 50 2.79 15.20 -3.35
CA VAL A 50 3.64 14.25 -2.62
C VAL A 50 3.23 14.22 -1.17
N GLY A 51 2.83 13.06 -0.69
CA GLY A 51 2.54 12.79 0.70
C GLY A 51 3.49 11.77 1.32
N THR A 52 3.25 11.45 2.58
CA THR A 52 3.90 10.35 3.29
C THR A 52 2.97 9.77 4.34
N SER A 53 3.35 8.62 4.90
CA SER A 53 2.72 8.06 6.10
C SER A 53 3.63 8.29 7.30
N PHE A 54 3.05 8.33 8.52
CA PHE A 54 3.81 8.43 9.75
C PHE A 54 3.20 7.56 10.85
N SER A 55 4.06 6.80 11.54
CA SER A 55 3.71 5.97 12.69
C SER A 55 4.56 6.37 13.92
N PRO A 56 3.97 6.98 14.96
CA PRO A 56 4.67 7.22 16.20
C PRO A 56 5.28 5.96 16.83
N ARG A 57 4.60 4.82 16.64
CA ARG A 57 5.07 3.52 17.15
C ARG A 57 6.35 3.09 16.44
N HIS A 58 6.40 3.22 15.11
CA HIS A 58 7.59 2.86 14.33
C HIS A 58 8.75 3.82 14.62
N ALA A 59 8.47 5.12 14.72
CA ALA A 59 9.48 6.11 15.14
C ALA A 59 10.10 5.75 16.50
N THR A 60 9.26 5.43 17.50
CA THR A 60 9.71 5.00 18.83
C THR A 60 10.50 3.69 18.76
N TYR A 61 10.06 2.73 17.96
CA TYR A 61 10.76 1.47 17.75
C TYR A 61 12.17 1.67 17.19
N LEU A 62 12.35 2.63 16.28
CA LEU A 62 13.65 3.01 15.73
C LEU A 62 14.48 3.91 16.67
N GLY A 63 13.96 4.23 17.87
CA GLY A 63 14.64 5.08 18.85
C GLY A 63 14.58 6.57 18.56
N LEU A 64 13.66 7.01 17.70
CA LEU A 64 13.40 8.42 17.44
C LEU A 64 12.42 8.99 18.49
N ASP A 65 12.59 10.26 18.84
CA ASP A 65 11.52 11.03 19.47
C ASP A 65 10.42 11.24 18.41
N TRP A 66 9.27 10.60 18.60
CA TRP A 66 8.21 10.62 17.58
C TRP A 66 7.59 12.01 17.37
N LYS A 67 7.62 12.89 18.40
CA LYS A 67 7.12 14.26 18.27
C LYS A 67 8.06 15.11 17.41
N GLU A 68 9.35 15.02 17.65
CA GLU A 68 10.37 15.72 16.86
C GLU A 68 10.44 15.14 15.43
N ALA A 69 10.25 13.83 15.27
CA ALA A 69 10.16 13.19 13.97
C ALA A 69 8.96 13.72 13.19
N TYR A 70 7.78 13.82 13.81
CA TYR A 70 6.58 14.36 13.18
C TYR A 70 6.76 15.81 12.73
N ARG A 71 7.26 16.70 13.62
CA ARG A 71 7.58 18.10 13.29
C ARG A 71 8.59 18.21 12.14
N SER A 72 9.56 17.31 12.10
CA SER A 72 10.54 17.27 11.02
C SER A 72 9.87 16.96 9.66
N LEU A 73 8.83 16.13 9.64
CA LEU A 73 8.06 15.85 8.42
C LEU A 73 7.18 17.03 8.03
N GLU A 74 6.50 17.68 8.98
CA GLU A 74 5.72 18.90 8.72
C GLU A 74 6.59 20.01 8.10
N ALA A 75 7.82 20.19 8.59
CA ALA A 75 8.78 21.14 8.06
C ALA A 75 9.25 20.81 6.62
N MET A 76 9.01 19.60 6.13
CA MET A 76 9.29 19.21 4.74
C MET A 76 8.16 19.59 3.79
N HIS A 77 7.01 20.06 4.28
CA HIS A 77 5.86 20.53 3.50
C HIS A 77 5.26 19.46 2.58
N PHE A 78 5.07 18.25 3.09
CA PHE A 78 4.27 17.25 2.39
C PHE A 78 2.85 17.78 2.15
N LYS A 79 2.27 17.44 0.99
CA LYS A 79 0.88 17.82 0.68
C LYS A 79 -0.13 17.11 1.56
N VAL A 80 0.25 15.98 2.11
CA VAL A 80 -0.56 15.21 3.07
C VAL A 80 0.33 14.29 3.90
N ILE A 81 0.01 14.12 5.18
CA ILE A 81 0.58 13.06 6.03
C ILE A 81 -0.55 12.11 6.42
N ARG A 82 -0.35 10.81 6.19
CA ARG A 82 -1.29 9.78 6.58
C ARG A 82 -0.93 9.25 7.97
N LEU A 83 -1.89 9.24 8.87
CA LEU A 83 -1.80 8.78 10.26
C LEU A 83 -2.74 7.59 10.49
N SER A 84 -2.57 6.87 11.57
CA SER A 84 -3.46 5.78 11.98
C SER A 84 -3.95 5.97 13.42
N ALA A 85 -5.23 5.74 13.63
CA ALA A 85 -5.81 5.54 14.95
C ALA A 85 -5.58 4.08 15.36
N TYR A 86 -4.54 3.81 16.14
CA TYR A 86 -4.23 2.46 16.62
C TYR A 86 -5.20 2.05 17.73
N TRP A 87 -6.12 1.14 17.42
CA TRP A 87 -7.22 0.78 18.31
C TRP A 87 -6.75 0.22 19.66
N ASP A 88 -5.77 -0.67 19.68
CA ASP A 88 -5.20 -1.22 20.92
C ASP A 88 -4.62 -0.14 21.83
N GLN A 89 -4.05 0.92 21.25
CA GLN A 89 -3.51 2.05 22.00
C GLN A 89 -4.63 2.96 22.50
N VAL A 90 -5.62 3.25 21.67
CA VAL A 90 -6.78 4.05 22.08
C VAL A 90 -7.53 3.36 23.22
N ASP A 91 -7.69 2.03 23.16
CA ASP A 91 -8.32 1.24 24.24
C ASP A 91 -7.52 1.31 25.55
N ALA A 92 -6.17 1.28 25.47
CA ALA A 92 -5.30 1.24 26.65
C ALA A 92 -5.01 2.62 27.25
N GLU A 93 -4.86 3.65 26.41
CA GLU A 93 -4.28 4.95 26.79
C GLU A 93 -5.19 6.15 26.44
N GLY A 94 -6.31 5.90 25.71
CA GLY A 94 -7.16 6.95 25.18
C GLY A 94 -6.57 7.60 23.93
N TYR A 95 -7.12 8.75 23.56
CA TYR A 95 -6.80 9.45 22.33
C TYR A 95 -5.62 10.42 22.41
N ASP A 96 -4.91 10.51 23.53
CA ASP A 96 -3.92 11.56 23.81
C ASP A 96 -2.84 11.70 22.73
N GLN A 97 -2.32 10.58 22.20
CA GLN A 97 -1.30 10.61 21.16
C GLN A 97 -1.88 11.14 19.84
N LEU A 98 -3.07 10.68 19.48
CA LEU A 98 -3.72 11.11 18.24
C LEU A 98 -4.21 12.57 18.34
N ASP A 99 -4.73 12.97 19.50
CA ASP A 99 -5.06 14.37 19.79
C ASP A 99 -3.84 15.29 19.61
N TRP A 100 -2.69 14.87 20.12
CA TRP A 100 -1.46 15.63 19.94
C TRP A 100 -1.08 15.79 18.46
N LEU A 101 -1.09 14.69 17.68
CA LEU A 101 -0.76 14.69 16.24
C LEU A 101 -1.69 15.62 15.45
N LEU A 102 -2.99 15.52 15.67
CA LEU A 102 -3.97 16.33 14.95
C LEU A 102 -3.96 17.81 15.39
N ASN A 103 -3.66 18.10 16.66
CA ASN A 103 -3.47 19.47 17.13
C ASN A 103 -2.19 20.11 16.55
N GLU A 104 -1.08 19.36 16.47
CA GLU A 104 0.15 19.82 15.83
C GLU A 104 -0.09 20.08 14.34
N SER A 105 -0.75 19.15 13.64
CA SER A 105 -1.14 19.33 12.24
C SER A 105 -2.03 20.57 12.04
N GLN A 106 -2.96 20.83 12.94
CA GLN A 106 -3.79 22.02 12.86
C GLN A 106 -2.97 23.30 13.09
N ALA A 107 -2.03 23.27 14.01
CA ALA A 107 -1.16 24.43 14.32
C ALA A 107 -0.22 24.77 13.14
N SER A 108 0.27 23.76 12.42
CA SER A 108 1.14 23.90 11.25
C SER A 108 0.39 24.07 9.93
N GLY A 109 -0.92 23.76 9.90
CA GLY A 109 -1.73 23.71 8.67
C GLY A 109 -1.44 22.48 7.80
N GLN A 110 -0.88 21.41 8.38
CA GLN A 110 -0.53 20.18 7.66
C GLN A 110 -1.80 19.36 7.33
N PRO A 111 -2.14 19.12 6.04
CA PRO A 111 -3.25 18.22 5.69
C PRO A 111 -2.97 16.78 6.12
N VAL A 112 -4.02 16.09 6.59
CA VAL A 112 -3.93 14.74 7.15
C VAL A 112 -4.98 13.82 6.52
N VAL A 113 -4.58 12.57 6.25
CA VAL A 113 -5.47 11.42 6.10
C VAL A 113 -5.42 10.64 7.41
N LEU A 114 -6.57 10.30 7.98
CA LEU A 114 -6.63 9.47 9.18
C LEU A 114 -7.19 8.09 8.86
N SER A 115 -6.38 7.05 9.07
CA SER A 115 -6.78 5.66 8.97
C SER A 115 -7.45 5.22 10.28
N VAL A 116 -8.57 4.51 10.18
CA VAL A 116 -9.36 3.99 11.29
C VAL A 116 -9.81 2.55 11.00
N GLY A 117 -9.85 1.73 12.02
CA GLY A 117 -10.20 0.33 11.96
C GLY A 117 -9.30 -0.52 12.84
N MET A 118 -9.30 -1.82 12.64
CA MET A 118 -8.47 -2.75 13.41
C MET A 118 -7.10 -3.00 12.77
N LYS A 119 -6.97 -2.79 11.45
CA LYS A 119 -5.74 -2.96 10.70
C LYS A 119 -5.14 -1.60 10.39
N GLY A 120 -4.04 -1.26 11.07
CA GLY A 120 -3.38 0.04 10.98
C GLY A 120 -2.07 -0.02 10.21
N LEU A 121 -1.33 1.09 10.22
CA LEU A 121 -0.07 1.25 9.50
C LEU A 121 1.07 0.49 10.16
N GLY A 122 1.76 -0.34 9.39
CA GLY A 122 2.97 -1.04 9.78
C GLY A 122 2.72 -2.28 10.65
N TRP A 123 3.83 -2.91 11.03
CA TRP A 123 3.80 -4.13 11.86
C TRP A 123 3.33 -3.85 13.30
N PRO A 124 2.49 -4.71 13.93
CA PRO A 124 2.06 -6.06 13.52
C PRO A 124 0.81 -6.09 12.63
N GLU A 125 0.41 -5.00 12.01
CA GLU A 125 -0.75 -4.83 11.13
C GLU A 125 -2.08 -4.75 11.89
N PHE A 126 -2.42 -5.76 12.69
CA PHE A 126 -3.65 -5.79 13.47
C PHE A 126 -3.44 -5.24 14.89
N TYR A 127 -4.14 -4.16 15.20
CA TYR A 127 -4.08 -3.41 16.46
C TYR A 127 -5.38 -3.59 17.26
N ILE A 128 -5.76 -4.85 17.45
CA ILE A 128 -6.98 -5.24 18.17
C ILE A 128 -6.71 -5.19 19.69
N PRO A 129 -7.59 -4.58 20.51
CA PRO A 129 -7.49 -4.63 21.95
C PRO A 129 -7.35 -6.04 22.49
N ARG A 130 -6.59 -6.22 23.57
CA ARG A 130 -6.34 -7.56 24.15
C ARG A 130 -7.60 -8.29 24.57
N SER A 131 -8.62 -7.56 25.02
CA SER A 131 -9.93 -8.09 25.43
C SER A 131 -10.78 -8.60 24.26
N LEU A 132 -10.43 -8.23 23.03
CA LEU A 132 -11.20 -8.50 21.80
C LEU A 132 -10.42 -9.38 20.80
N GLN A 133 -9.31 -9.99 21.22
CA GLN A 133 -8.52 -10.84 20.33
C GLN A 133 -9.38 -11.97 19.77
N PRO A 134 -9.49 -12.09 18.42
CA PRO A 134 -10.33 -13.11 17.82
C PRO A 134 -9.73 -14.50 18.01
N SER A 135 -10.59 -15.52 18.03
CA SER A 135 -10.19 -16.92 17.99
C SER A 135 -10.05 -17.45 16.55
N THR A 136 -9.95 -16.56 15.58
CA THR A 136 -9.82 -16.87 14.15
C THR A 136 -8.50 -17.61 13.88
N GLU A 137 -8.57 -18.69 13.09
CA GLU A 137 -7.40 -19.44 12.67
C GLU A 137 -6.43 -18.59 11.82
N ASP A 138 -5.17 -18.98 11.78
CA ASP A 138 -4.16 -18.32 10.93
C ASP A 138 -4.59 -18.33 9.45
N GLY A 139 -4.51 -17.16 8.81
CA GLY A 139 -4.98 -16.96 7.44
C GLY A 139 -6.49 -16.76 7.31
N GLY A 140 -7.22 -16.68 8.42
CA GLY A 140 -8.67 -16.56 8.45
C GLY A 140 -9.18 -15.11 8.31
N ASP A 141 -10.46 -15.01 8.01
CA ASP A 141 -11.23 -13.77 7.95
C ASP A 141 -11.70 -13.37 9.34
N VAL A 142 -11.06 -12.37 9.95
CA VAL A 142 -11.42 -11.90 11.31
C VAL A 142 -12.80 -11.23 11.35
N SER A 143 -13.34 -10.82 10.22
CA SER A 143 -14.66 -10.21 10.12
C SER A 143 -15.80 -11.19 10.44
N GLN A 144 -15.51 -12.48 10.54
CA GLN A 144 -16.50 -13.50 10.92
C GLN A 144 -16.78 -13.54 12.44
N ASP A 145 -15.90 -12.95 13.25
CA ASP A 145 -16.15 -12.78 14.68
C ASP A 145 -17.18 -11.66 14.92
N GLY A 146 -18.37 -12.04 15.39
CA GLY A 146 -19.47 -11.09 15.55
C GLY A 146 -19.25 -10.06 16.66
N LEU A 147 -18.46 -10.41 17.69
CA LEU A 147 -18.12 -9.50 18.79
C LEU A 147 -17.10 -8.46 18.33
N LEU A 148 -16.06 -8.92 17.66
CA LEU A 148 -15.04 -8.06 17.08
C LEU A 148 -15.65 -7.11 16.04
N ARG A 149 -16.55 -7.63 15.17
CA ARG A 149 -17.26 -6.82 14.18
C ARG A 149 -18.07 -5.69 14.82
N ALA A 150 -18.84 -5.96 15.86
CA ALA A 150 -19.59 -4.93 16.55
C ALA A 150 -18.68 -3.90 17.19
N ALA A 151 -17.63 -4.35 17.89
CA ALA A 151 -16.71 -3.47 18.59
C ALA A 151 -15.88 -2.58 17.65
N VAL A 152 -15.45 -3.08 16.48
CA VAL A 152 -14.72 -2.22 15.53
C VAL A 152 -15.62 -1.15 14.89
N LEU A 153 -16.89 -1.48 14.63
CA LEU A 153 -17.85 -0.48 14.14
C LEU A 153 -18.09 0.63 15.16
N ASP A 154 -18.16 0.28 16.46
CA ASP A 154 -18.24 1.26 17.55
C ASP A 154 -16.97 2.12 17.61
N PHE A 155 -15.78 1.52 17.47
CA PHE A 155 -14.51 2.25 17.41
C PHE A 155 -14.44 3.22 16.22
N VAL A 156 -14.84 2.77 15.02
CA VAL A 156 -14.94 3.64 13.83
C VAL A 156 -15.90 4.79 14.10
N HIS A 157 -17.10 4.50 14.63
CA HIS A 157 -18.09 5.52 14.95
C HIS A 157 -17.55 6.57 15.94
N GLU A 158 -16.90 6.12 17.02
CA GLU A 158 -16.36 7.00 18.05
C GLU A 158 -15.23 7.88 17.52
N THR A 159 -14.27 7.28 16.83
CA THR A 159 -13.11 7.98 16.28
C THR A 159 -13.52 9.02 15.23
N VAL A 160 -14.42 8.66 14.33
CA VAL A 160 -14.94 9.60 13.31
C VAL A 160 -15.73 10.72 13.97
N SER A 161 -16.60 10.42 14.93
CA SER A 161 -17.39 11.43 15.67
C SER A 161 -16.48 12.43 16.39
N ARG A 162 -15.35 11.97 16.93
CA ARG A 162 -14.37 12.82 17.62
C ARG A 162 -13.68 13.80 16.68
N TYR A 163 -13.24 13.33 15.49
CA TYR A 163 -12.33 14.12 14.64
C TYR A 163 -12.97 14.68 13.37
N ARG A 164 -14.23 14.38 13.04
CA ARG A 164 -14.90 14.88 11.83
C ARG A 164 -14.89 16.41 11.68
N ASN A 165 -14.75 17.15 12.76
CA ASN A 165 -14.69 18.60 12.71
C ASN A 165 -13.25 19.15 12.65
N ASN A 166 -12.21 18.29 12.60
CA ASN A 166 -10.84 18.73 12.46
C ASN A 166 -10.61 19.31 11.05
N PRO A 167 -10.15 20.56 10.91
CA PRO A 167 -10.03 21.22 9.62
C PRO A 167 -8.86 20.71 8.78
N THR A 168 -7.90 19.97 9.35
CA THR A 168 -6.76 19.44 8.60
C THR A 168 -7.04 18.08 7.99
N LEU A 169 -8.11 17.39 8.41
CA LEU A 169 -8.52 16.15 7.77
C LEU A 169 -9.04 16.42 6.35
N VAL A 170 -8.38 15.81 5.36
CA VAL A 170 -8.77 15.90 3.94
C VAL A 170 -9.47 14.65 3.45
N ALA A 171 -9.21 13.49 4.04
CA ALA A 171 -9.85 12.22 3.76
C ALA A 171 -9.72 11.27 4.96
N TRP A 172 -10.55 10.25 4.98
CA TRP A 172 -10.46 9.11 5.88
C TRP A 172 -9.91 7.90 5.13
N GLN A 173 -9.21 7.01 5.82
CA GLN A 173 -8.94 5.68 5.32
C GLN A 173 -9.63 4.66 6.23
N VAL A 174 -10.34 3.70 5.65
CA VAL A 174 -10.91 2.57 6.38
C VAL A 174 -9.97 1.39 6.22
N GLU A 175 -9.43 0.95 7.36
CA GLU A 175 -8.45 -0.12 7.45
C GLU A 175 -7.16 0.13 6.65
N ASN A 176 -6.13 -0.66 6.83
CA ASN A 176 -4.95 -0.67 5.95
C ASN A 176 -4.86 -2.01 5.24
N GLU A 177 -4.90 -2.01 3.91
CA GLU A 177 -4.84 -3.24 3.10
C GLU A 177 -5.77 -4.36 3.61
N PRO A 178 -7.08 -4.08 3.83
CA PRO A 178 -7.97 -4.98 4.58
C PRO A 178 -8.03 -6.39 4.01
N LEU A 179 -7.99 -6.51 2.70
CA LEU A 179 -8.15 -7.78 1.99
C LEU A 179 -6.83 -8.56 1.84
N ASN A 180 -5.71 -7.98 2.24
CA ASN A 180 -4.39 -8.61 2.21
C ASN A 180 -4.14 -9.38 3.52
N PRO A 181 -3.92 -10.71 3.48
CA PRO A 181 -3.52 -11.46 4.66
C PRO A 181 -2.17 -11.01 5.21
N ALA A 182 -2.15 -10.47 6.43
CA ALA A 182 -0.99 -9.85 7.01
C ALA A 182 -0.83 -10.10 8.51
N GLY A 183 0.26 -9.64 9.07
CA GLY A 183 0.59 -9.80 10.48
C GLY A 183 1.01 -11.23 10.85
N PRO A 184 1.25 -11.48 12.15
CA PRO A 184 1.72 -12.78 12.65
C PRO A 184 0.79 -13.94 12.31
N HIS A 185 -0.52 -13.68 12.30
CA HIS A 185 -1.57 -14.66 12.04
C HIS A 185 -2.03 -14.69 10.59
N ARG A 186 -1.51 -13.80 9.73
CA ARG A 186 -1.96 -13.67 8.33
C ARG A 186 -3.47 -13.49 8.20
N TRP A 187 -4.07 -12.78 9.13
CA TRP A 187 -5.49 -12.45 9.08
C TRP A 187 -5.80 -11.45 7.97
N PHE A 188 -7.04 -11.43 7.55
CA PHE A 188 -7.58 -10.40 6.65
C PHE A 188 -8.99 -10.01 7.07
N ILE A 189 -9.50 -8.92 6.51
CA ILE A 189 -10.84 -8.39 6.79
C ILE A 189 -11.70 -8.60 5.55
N GLY A 190 -12.81 -9.34 5.71
CA GLY A 190 -13.72 -9.63 4.62
C GLY A 190 -14.49 -8.39 4.13
N ARG A 191 -14.85 -8.41 2.86
CA ARG A 191 -15.51 -7.30 2.16
C ARG A 191 -16.79 -6.81 2.84
N ASP A 192 -17.55 -7.70 3.47
CA ASP A 192 -18.84 -7.35 4.06
C ASP A 192 -18.67 -6.43 5.28
N LEU A 193 -17.69 -6.71 6.15
CA LEU A 193 -17.37 -5.80 7.27
C LEU A 193 -16.81 -4.49 6.74
N LEU A 194 -15.89 -4.54 5.79
CA LEU A 194 -15.31 -3.35 5.16
C LEU A 194 -16.41 -2.42 4.59
N ALA A 195 -17.43 -2.98 3.95
CA ALA A 195 -18.58 -2.21 3.45
C ALA A 195 -19.40 -1.57 4.59
N MET A 196 -19.52 -2.25 5.73
CA MET A 196 -20.20 -1.71 6.92
C MET A 196 -19.41 -0.56 7.55
N GLU A 197 -18.09 -0.69 7.66
CA GLU A 197 -17.20 0.36 8.18
C GLU A 197 -17.24 1.61 7.29
N VAL A 198 -17.12 1.45 5.96
CA VAL A 198 -17.28 2.56 5.00
C VAL A 198 -18.65 3.22 5.15
N ALA A 199 -19.74 2.45 5.25
CA ALA A 199 -21.08 2.99 5.43
C ALA A 199 -21.24 3.73 6.77
N THR A 200 -20.67 3.20 7.86
CA THR A 200 -20.68 3.83 9.18
C THR A 200 -19.96 5.18 9.11
N LEU A 201 -18.76 5.22 8.55
CA LEU A 201 -17.98 6.44 8.37
C LEU A 201 -18.75 7.47 7.54
N LYS A 202 -19.24 7.09 6.36
CA LYS A 202 -19.98 7.98 5.44
C LYS A 202 -21.28 8.51 6.04
N SER A 203 -21.86 7.84 7.01
CA SER A 203 -23.03 8.35 7.76
C SER A 203 -22.69 9.52 8.68
N LEU A 204 -21.43 9.69 9.06
CA LEU A 204 -20.94 10.66 10.02
C LEU A 204 -20.16 11.81 9.38
N ASP A 205 -19.48 11.55 8.25
CA ASP A 205 -18.61 12.51 7.57
C ASP A 205 -18.70 12.31 6.05
N SER A 206 -18.82 13.41 5.31
CA SER A 206 -18.95 13.40 3.84
C SER A 206 -17.61 13.39 3.10
N ARG A 207 -16.48 13.54 3.78
CA ARG A 207 -15.14 13.51 3.17
C ARG A 207 -14.92 12.22 2.38
N PRO A 208 -14.02 12.26 1.37
CA PRO A 208 -13.64 11.05 0.65
C PRO A 208 -13.12 9.95 1.59
N VAL A 209 -13.45 8.71 1.27
CA VAL A 209 -12.96 7.53 1.96
C VAL A 209 -11.95 6.81 1.08
N ILE A 210 -10.83 6.43 1.66
CA ILE A 210 -9.80 5.60 1.03
C ILE A 210 -9.99 4.16 1.51
N VAL A 211 -9.97 3.22 0.58
CA VAL A 211 -9.70 1.81 0.84
C VAL A 211 -8.53 1.42 -0.04
N ASN A 212 -7.47 0.90 0.57
CA ASN A 212 -6.25 0.58 -0.15
C ASN A 212 -6.08 -0.93 -0.37
N ALA A 213 -5.28 -1.26 -1.37
CA ALA A 213 -4.94 -2.61 -1.76
C ALA A 213 -3.44 -2.74 -1.97
N PHE A 214 -2.86 -3.80 -1.40
CA PHE A 214 -1.47 -4.18 -1.60
C PHE A 214 -1.23 -4.62 -3.04
N GLY A 215 -0.17 -4.12 -3.66
CA GLY A 215 0.26 -4.46 -5.00
C GLY A 215 1.77 -4.67 -5.10
N HIS A 216 2.21 -5.93 -5.23
CA HIS A 216 3.56 -6.24 -5.65
C HIS A 216 3.65 -6.42 -7.16
N PHE A 217 2.51 -6.64 -7.82
CA PHE A 217 2.38 -6.82 -9.27
C PHE A 217 3.29 -7.93 -9.83
N ASN A 218 3.59 -8.93 -9.01
CA ASN A 218 4.29 -10.15 -9.37
C ASN A 218 3.30 -11.32 -9.39
N MET A 219 3.11 -11.92 -10.55
CA MET A 219 2.09 -12.96 -10.76
C MET A 219 2.21 -14.17 -9.82
N LEU A 220 3.41 -14.51 -9.37
CA LEU A 220 3.62 -15.62 -8.42
C LEU A 220 3.36 -15.19 -6.98
N PHE A 221 3.80 -13.98 -6.62
CA PHE A 221 3.65 -13.45 -5.28
C PHE A 221 2.20 -13.06 -4.99
N ASP A 222 1.55 -12.37 -5.92
CA ASP A 222 0.15 -11.93 -5.79
C ASP A 222 -0.81 -13.12 -5.67
N ARG A 223 -0.47 -14.26 -6.29
CA ARG A 223 -1.24 -15.51 -6.14
C ARG A 223 -1.09 -16.17 -4.78
N THR A 224 0.04 -15.99 -4.11
CA THR A 224 0.30 -16.60 -2.81
C THR A 224 -0.18 -15.74 -1.65
N SER A 225 -0.29 -14.43 -1.85
CA SER A 225 -0.85 -13.49 -0.87
C SER A 225 -2.38 -13.51 -0.85
N ASN A 226 -3.02 -13.70 -2.01
CA ASN A 226 -4.47 -13.81 -2.13
C ASN A 226 -4.94 -15.26 -2.02
N ARG A 227 -5.28 -15.69 -0.81
CA ARG A 227 -6.08 -16.89 -0.44
C ARG A 227 -5.61 -18.28 -0.87
N SER A 228 -5.60 -19.13 0.11
CA SER A 228 -5.83 -20.58 0.11
C SER A 228 -6.16 -21.19 -1.25
N GLY A 229 -5.15 -21.73 -1.92
CA GLY A 229 -5.36 -22.72 -2.96
C GLY A 229 -5.33 -22.14 -4.37
N PHE A 230 -4.83 -22.97 -5.23
CA PHE A 230 -4.76 -22.82 -6.68
C PHE A 230 -6.19 -22.61 -7.22
N ASP A 231 -6.61 -21.36 -7.44
CA ASP A 231 -7.88 -21.08 -8.09
C ASP A 231 -7.68 -20.90 -9.60
N LEU A 232 -8.32 -21.78 -10.36
CA LEU A 232 -8.29 -21.76 -11.82
C LEU A 232 -8.89 -20.46 -12.40
N LYS A 233 -9.77 -19.77 -11.65
CA LYS A 233 -10.38 -18.49 -12.06
C LYS A 233 -9.37 -17.36 -12.06
N SER A 234 -8.46 -17.30 -11.06
CA SER A 234 -7.38 -16.31 -11.04
C SER A 234 -6.35 -16.56 -12.16
N LEU A 235 -6.21 -17.83 -12.59
CA LEU A 235 -5.40 -18.20 -13.76
C LEU A 235 -6.00 -17.69 -15.07
N LEU A 236 -7.32 -17.54 -15.14
CA LEU A 236 -8.06 -17.08 -16.30
C LEU A 236 -8.30 -15.56 -16.35
N GLY A 237 -7.73 -14.80 -15.42
CA GLY A 237 -7.76 -13.33 -15.44
C GLY A 237 -9.10 -12.70 -15.10
N PHE A 238 -9.93 -13.34 -14.26
CA PHE A 238 -11.12 -12.69 -13.73
C PHE A 238 -10.71 -11.66 -12.68
N GLU A 239 -10.70 -10.38 -13.07
CA GLU A 239 -10.30 -9.25 -12.23
C GLU A 239 -11.25 -9.00 -11.05
N SER A 240 -12.46 -9.57 -11.06
CA SER A 240 -13.51 -9.30 -10.07
C SER A 240 -13.18 -9.72 -8.63
N ASP A 241 -12.23 -10.62 -8.46
CA ASP A 241 -11.89 -11.20 -7.16
C ASP A 241 -10.57 -10.66 -6.58
N THR A 242 -9.94 -9.68 -7.24
CA THR A 242 -8.73 -9.05 -6.73
C THR A 242 -9.02 -8.09 -5.58
N ALA A 243 -8.02 -7.79 -4.75
CA ALA A 243 -8.16 -6.86 -3.64
C ALA A 243 -8.59 -5.46 -4.13
N GLU A 244 -8.04 -5.01 -5.26
CA GLU A 244 -8.37 -3.72 -5.87
C GLU A 244 -9.83 -3.68 -6.34
N ALA A 245 -10.31 -4.73 -7.00
CA ALA A 245 -11.70 -4.80 -7.46
C ALA A 245 -12.68 -4.84 -6.28
N GLN A 246 -12.36 -5.59 -5.24
CA GLN A 246 -13.18 -5.66 -4.03
C GLN A 246 -13.17 -4.33 -3.26
N SER A 247 -12.02 -3.65 -3.15
CA SER A 247 -11.89 -2.31 -2.58
C SER A 247 -12.73 -1.29 -3.35
N LEU A 248 -12.64 -1.29 -4.69
CA LEU A 248 -13.49 -0.47 -5.54
C LEU A 248 -14.98 -0.75 -5.33
N GLY A 249 -15.33 -2.00 -5.06
CA GLY A 249 -16.72 -2.43 -4.88
C GLY A 249 -17.40 -1.90 -3.62
N VAL A 250 -16.66 -1.40 -2.62
CA VAL A 250 -17.20 -0.82 -1.38
C VAL A 250 -17.15 0.71 -1.36
N LEU A 251 -16.39 1.31 -2.25
CA LEU A 251 -16.23 2.76 -2.37
C LEU A 251 -17.40 3.39 -3.12
N GLY A 252 -17.80 4.59 -2.71
CA GLY A 252 -18.78 5.44 -3.37
C GLY A 252 -18.18 6.32 -4.47
N ARG A 253 -19.00 7.24 -4.99
CA ARG A 253 -18.56 8.29 -5.90
C ARG A 253 -17.58 9.23 -5.17
N ASP A 254 -16.54 9.64 -5.87
CA ASP A 254 -15.50 10.56 -5.39
C ASP A 254 -14.63 9.99 -4.24
N ASP A 255 -14.92 8.78 -3.75
CA ASP A 255 -14.03 8.06 -2.86
C ASP A 255 -12.77 7.57 -3.61
N ILE A 256 -11.79 7.08 -2.88
CA ILE A 256 -10.43 6.91 -3.36
C ILE A 256 -10.01 5.44 -3.27
N LEU A 257 -9.64 4.85 -4.41
CA LEU A 257 -8.86 3.62 -4.40
C LEU A 257 -7.41 3.95 -4.05
N GLY A 258 -6.91 3.44 -2.92
CA GLY A 258 -5.49 3.45 -2.60
C GLY A 258 -4.78 2.27 -3.23
N LEU A 259 -3.58 2.48 -3.77
CA LEU A 259 -2.69 1.41 -4.20
C LEU A 259 -1.38 1.49 -3.42
N ASP A 260 -0.98 0.38 -2.82
CA ASP A 260 0.28 0.26 -2.10
C ASP A 260 1.27 -0.50 -2.97
N VAL A 261 2.26 0.22 -3.50
CA VAL A 261 3.15 -0.25 -4.57
C VAL A 261 4.51 -0.61 -4.00
N TYR A 262 4.75 -1.91 -3.89
CA TYR A 262 6.02 -2.47 -3.44
C TYR A 262 6.68 -3.25 -4.56
N THR A 263 7.77 -2.72 -5.10
CA THR A 263 8.46 -3.33 -6.26
C THR A 263 9.52 -4.34 -5.84
N GLU A 264 9.98 -4.29 -4.59
CA GLU A 264 11.07 -5.13 -4.09
C GLU A 264 10.78 -5.56 -2.65
N ILE A 265 10.60 -6.86 -2.46
CA ILE A 265 10.22 -7.46 -1.17
C ILE A 265 11.25 -8.52 -0.79
N GLY A 266 11.93 -8.30 0.33
CA GLY A 266 12.81 -9.28 0.93
C GLY A 266 12.01 -10.43 1.53
N TYR A 267 12.46 -11.65 1.28
CA TYR A 267 11.86 -12.85 1.84
C TYR A 267 12.94 -13.82 2.34
N ARG A 268 12.54 -14.74 3.23
CA ARG A 268 13.39 -15.85 3.66
C ARG A 268 12.74 -17.17 3.28
N PHE A 269 13.47 -18.01 2.55
CA PHE A 269 13.02 -19.34 2.17
C PHE A 269 14.12 -20.38 2.44
N LEU A 270 13.80 -21.43 3.18
CA LEU A 270 14.73 -22.49 3.58
C LEU A 270 16.06 -21.97 4.19
N GLY A 271 15.98 -20.86 4.94
CA GLY A 271 17.15 -20.25 5.59
C GLY A 271 17.98 -19.33 4.71
N HIS A 272 17.60 -19.15 3.44
CA HIS A 272 18.22 -18.20 2.50
C HIS A 272 17.38 -16.95 2.33
N ASP A 273 18.03 -15.80 2.40
CA ASP A 273 17.40 -14.51 2.08
C ASP A 273 17.37 -14.29 0.57
N GLY A 274 16.26 -13.78 0.08
CA GLY A 274 16.07 -13.40 -1.32
C GLY A 274 15.27 -12.12 -1.43
N VAL A 275 15.20 -11.57 -2.64
CA VAL A 275 14.36 -10.40 -2.98
C VAL A 275 13.43 -10.82 -4.10
N SER A 276 12.14 -10.58 -3.90
CA SER A 276 11.12 -10.68 -4.95
C SER A 276 11.01 -9.32 -5.64
N HIS A 277 11.07 -9.33 -6.96
CA HIS A 277 10.91 -8.13 -7.77
C HIS A 277 9.53 -8.12 -8.43
N ALA A 278 8.92 -6.95 -8.52
CA ALA A 278 7.70 -6.76 -9.31
C ALA A 278 7.93 -7.13 -10.79
N GLY A 279 6.85 -7.47 -11.49
CA GLY A 279 6.92 -7.69 -12.94
C GLY A 279 7.35 -6.41 -13.67
N SER A 280 8.00 -6.52 -14.83
CA SER A 280 8.48 -5.37 -15.59
C SER A 280 7.35 -4.41 -16.03
N ASP A 281 6.11 -4.84 -15.98
CA ASP A 281 4.89 -4.11 -16.33
C ASP A 281 4.12 -3.56 -15.11
N TRP A 282 4.72 -3.59 -13.93
CA TRP A 282 4.08 -3.21 -12.67
C TRP A 282 3.42 -1.81 -12.70
N ALA A 283 4.11 -0.83 -13.27
CA ALA A 283 3.58 0.54 -13.35
C ALA A 283 2.34 0.60 -14.25
N GLY A 284 2.34 -0.10 -15.38
CA GLY A 284 1.18 -0.22 -16.26
C GLY A 284 -0.01 -0.89 -15.58
N LYS A 285 0.21 -1.90 -14.72
CA LYS A 285 -0.84 -2.54 -13.93
C LYS A 285 -1.44 -1.58 -12.89
N ALA A 286 -0.60 -0.80 -12.20
CA ALA A 286 -1.08 0.26 -11.32
C ALA A 286 -1.92 1.30 -12.10
N GLY A 287 -1.44 1.75 -13.27
CA GLY A 287 -2.16 2.64 -14.17
C GLY A 287 -3.49 2.07 -14.66
N HIS A 288 -3.57 0.76 -14.91
CA HIS A 288 -4.83 0.08 -15.23
C HIS A 288 -5.88 0.27 -14.13
N TRP A 289 -5.53 -0.02 -12.87
CA TRP A 289 -6.45 0.14 -11.74
C TRP A 289 -6.88 1.60 -11.53
N ARG A 290 -5.97 2.55 -11.75
CA ARG A 290 -6.35 3.96 -11.79
C ARG A 290 -7.40 4.21 -12.88
N GLY A 291 -7.22 3.68 -14.07
CA GLY A 291 -8.18 3.80 -15.16
C GLY A 291 -9.55 3.18 -14.85
N VAL A 292 -9.56 2.05 -14.14
CA VAL A 292 -10.80 1.39 -13.67
C VAL A 292 -11.53 2.27 -12.64
N ALA A 293 -10.81 2.82 -11.65
CA ALA A 293 -11.37 3.70 -10.63
C ALA A 293 -12.02 4.95 -11.27
N LEU A 294 -11.31 5.63 -12.17
CA LEU A 294 -11.83 6.82 -12.86
C LEU A 294 -13.09 6.55 -13.69
N LYS A 295 -13.14 5.40 -14.38
CA LYS A 295 -14.35 4.99 -15.12
C LYS A 295 -15.56 4.78 -14.22
N GLN A 296 -15.35 4.49 -12.94
CA GLN A 296 -16.38 4.33 -11.92
C GLN A 296 -16.66 5.63 -11.14
N SER A 297 -16.18 6.79 -11.61
CA SER A 297 -16.28 8.08 -10.91
C SER A 297 -15.67 8.06 -9.51
N LYS A 298 -14.54 7.39 -9.35
CA LYS A 298 -13.73 7.33 -8.14
C LYS A 298 -12.35 7.90 -8.42
N GLN A 299 -11.66 8.34 -7.39
CA GLN A 299 -10.26 8.73 -7.48
C GLN A 299 -9.33 7.52 -7.34
N ALA A 300 -8.07 7.67 -7.69
CA ALA A 300 -7.03 6.71 -7.37
C ALA A 300 -5.76 7.43 -6.92
N TRP A 301 -5.26 7.04 -5.75
CA TRP A 301 -3.99 7.50 -5.18
C TRP A 301 -3.03 6.33 -5.07
N VAL A 302 -1.73 6.61 -5.04
CA VAL A 302 -0.78 5.68 -4.48
C VAL A 302 -0.62 6.04 -3.01
N THR A 303 -1.11 5.18 -2.13
CA THR A 303 -1.13 5.38 -0.68
C THR A 303 0.15 4.91 -0.01
N GLU A 304 0.89 4.02 -0.68
CA GLU A 304 2.25 3.61 -0.29
C GLU A 304 3.09 3.38 -1.54
N ALA A 305 3.98 4.31 -1.85
CA ALA A 305 5.05 4.08 -2.81
C ALA A 305 6.30 3.68 -2.02
N GLN A 306 6.80 2.48 -2.24
CA GLN A 306 7.95 1.94 -1.50
C GLN A 306 9.14 2.91 -1.55
N ALA A 307 9.51 3.46 -0.41
CA ALA A 307 10.65 4.36 -0.24
C ALA A 307 11.52 3.98 0.97
N GLU A 308 11.31 2.78 1.51
CA GLU A 308 12.18 2.13 2.48
C GLU A 308 12.42 0.68 2.07
N PRO A 309 13.44 0.00 2.59
CA PRO A 309 13.67 -1.40 2.31
C PRO A 309 12.61 -2.29 2.99
N TRP A 310 12.15 -3.30 2.27
CA TRP A 310 11.38 -4.40 2.85
C TRP A 310 12.31 -5.61 3.00
N GLU A 311 12.90 -5.75 4.17
CA GLU A 311 13.87 -6.80 4.43
C GLU A 311 13.22 -8.05 5.04
N SER A 312 13.81 -9.21 4.80
CA SER A 312 13.39 -10.47 5.41
C SER A 312 13.64 -10.52 6.94
N SER A 313 14.44 -9.60 7.46
CA SER A 313 14.80 -9.48 8.87
C SER A 313 15.12 -8.01 9.20
N ILE A 314 14.69 -7.58 10.37
CA ILE A 314 14.99 -6.25 10.91
C ILE A 314 16.49 -5.98 11.07
N ASN A 315 17.29 -7.03 11.29
CA ASN A 315 18.74 -6.90 11.41
C ASN A 315 19.39 -6.38 10.12
N SER A 316 18.68 -6.40 9.01
CA SER A 316 19.15 -5.92 7.71
C SER A 316 18.84 -4.45 7.43
N TYR A 317 18.12 -3.75 8.32
CA TYR A 317 17.76 -2.32 8.10
C TYR A 317 18.99 -1.40 7.96
N GLY A 318 20.09 -1.71 8.64
CA GLY A 318 21.35 -0.94 8.53
C GLY A 318 22.11 -1.17 7.24
N ASP A 319 21.90 -2.32 6.59
CA ASP A 319 22.54 -2.73 5.32
C ASP A 319 21.47 -3.37 4.40
N PRO A 320 20.55 -2.56 3.83
CA PRO A 320 19.42 -3.06 3.08
C PRO A 320 19.85 -3.69 1.76
N LYS A 321 19.10 -4.74 1.37
CA LYS A 321 19.35 -5.53 0.15
C LYS A 321 18.18 -5.45 -0.83
N SER A 322 16.97 -5.17 -0.36
CA SER A 322 15.77 -5.18 -1.20
C SER A 322 15.70 -3.95 -2.09
N THR A 323 16.10 -2.77 -1.60
CA THR A 323 16.10 -1.54 -2.38
C THR A 323 17.14 -0.55 -1.86
N VAL A 324 17.46 0.48 -2.62
CA VAL A 324 18.39 1.55 -2.27
C VAL A 324 17.76 2.93 -2.46
N ALA A 325 18.31 3.94 -1.81
CA ALA A 325 17.78 5.31 -1.87
C ALA A 325 17.66 5.86 -3.31
N ALA A 326 18.54 5.44 -4.21
CA ALA A 326 18.53 5.87 -5.61
C ALA A 326 17.28 5.40 -6.40
N ASP A 327 16.65 4.30 -5.97
CA ASP A 327 15.49 3.70 -6.67
C ASP A 327 14.19 4.46 -6.40
N ILE A 328 14.13 5.23 -5.29
CA ILE A 328 12.92 5.97 -4.89
C ILE A 328 12.46 6.93 -5.99
N GLY A 329 13.40 7.71 -6.56
CA GLY A 329 13.10 8.67 -7.61
C GLY A 329 12.59 8.03 -8.90
N ALA A 330 13.19 6.92 -9.32
CA ALA A 330 12.78 6.19 -10.52
C ALA A 330 11.38 5.57 -10.34
N ARG A 331 11.11 4.95 -9.17
CA ARG A 331 9.81 4.39 -8.82
C ARG A 331 8.73 5.47 -8.78
N PHE A 332 8.99 6.58 -8.11
CA PHE A 332 8.07 7.72 -8.08
C PHE A 332 7.76 8.24 -9.49
N THR A 333 8.77 8.40 -10.34
CA THR A 333 8.60 8.86 -11.72
C THR A 333 7.74 7.89 -12.52
N SER A 334 8.00 6.58 -12.43
CA SER A 334 7.19 5.56 -13.10
C SER A 334 5.71 5.59 -12.69
N ILE A 335 5.44 5.82 -11.41
CA ILE A 335 4.05 5.97 -10.89
C ILE A 335 3.42 7.26 -11.45
N ARG A 336 4.12 8.38 -11.40
CA ARG A 336 3.65 9.67 -11.92
C ARG A 336 3.32 9.59 -13.41
N GLU A 337 4.13 8.92 -14.20
CA GLU A 337 3.90 8.70 -15.63
C GLU A 337 2.61 7.92 -15.94
N GLN A 338 2.10 7.13 -15.00
CA GLN A 338 0.78 6.51 -15.10
C GLN A 338 -0.37 7.48 -14.79
N GLY A 339 -0.05 8.75 -14.50
CA GLY A 339 -1.03 9.82 -14.28
C GLY A 339 -1.58 9.91 -12.86
N PHE A 340 -0.95 9.27 -11.86
CA PHE A 340 -1.31 9.47 -10.46
C PHE A 340 -0.99 10.89 -10.02
N GLY A 341 -2.02 11.62 -9.58
CA GLY A 341 -1.90 12.99 -9.09
C GLY A 341 -1.49 13.09 -7.62
N THR A 342 -1.72 12.04 -6.83
CA THR A 342 -1.38 11.99 -5.39
C THR A 342 -0.61 10.70 -5.12
N ILE A 343 0.59 10.86 -4.54
CA ILE A 343 1.52 9.74 -4.28
C ILE A 343 2.11 9.94 -2.88
N LEU A 344 1.82 9.01 -1.97
CA LEU A 344 2.39 8.97 -0.64
C LEU A 344 3.60 8.03 -0.63
N LEU A 345 4.72 8.53 -0.16
CA LEU A 345 5.95 7.75 0.03
C LEU A 345 5.89 7.02 1.38
N TRP A 346 6.19 5.72 1.38
CA TRP A 346 6.27 4.91 2.58
C TRP A 346 7.69 4.79 3.09
N GLY A 347 7.92 5.08 4.41
CA GLY A 347 9.22 4.92 5.05
C GLY A 347 9.76 6.18 5.75
N SER A 348 8.90 7.11 6.16
CA SER A 348 9.31 8.40 6.73
C SER A 348 10.20 8.24 7.96
N GLU A 349 9.88 7.32 8.86
CA GLU A 349 10.66 7.04 10.07
C GLU A 349 12.02 6.47 9.72
N TYR A 350 12.08 5.61 8.69
CA TYR A 350 13.34 5.03 8.22
C TYR A 350 14.29 6.10 7.66
N TRP A 351 13.79 7.05 6.86
CA TRP A 351 14.63 8.12 6.32
C TRP A 351 15.22 8.99 7.42
N LEU A 352 14.42 9.36 8.43
CA LEU A 352 14.85 10.15 9.58
C LEU A 352 15.86 9.36 10.43
N TRP A 353 15.59 8.08 10.65
CA TRP A 353 16.49 7.21 11.38
C TRP A 353 17.84 7.04 10.67
N ARG A 354 17.85 6.82 9.35
CA ARG A 354 19.08 6.73 8.55
C ARG A 354 19.88 8.04 8.65
N ALA A 355 19.22 9.17 8.50
CA ALA A 355 19.86 10.49 8.57
C ALA A 355 20.46 10.74 9.96
N SER A 356 19.78 10.37 11.06
CA SER A 356 20.30 10.50 12.43
C SER A 356 21.49 9.56 12.68
N ASN A 357 21.62 8.48 11.93
CA ASN A 357 22.74 7.53 11.98
C ASN A 357 23.82 7.82 10.92
N GLY A 358 23.84 9.02 10.33
CA GLY A 358 24.90 9.49 9.43
C GLY A 358 24.73 9.14 7.95
N ASP A 359 23.57 8.56 7.56
CA ASP A 359 23.24 8.32 6.16
C ASP A 359 22.01 9.13 5.72
N PRO A 360 22.18 10.35 5.22
CA PRO A 360 21.08 11.19 4.76
C PRO A 360 20.60 10.84 3.33
N SER A 361 21.12 9.81 2.68
CA SER A 361 20.85 9.52 1.25
C SER A 361 19.36 9.32 0.97
N TRP A 362 18.65 8.60 1.84
CA TRP A 362 17.21 8.33 1.75
C TRP A 362 16.40 9.62 1.89
N LEU A 363 16.67 10.40 2.92
CA LEU A 363 16.01 11.68 3.15
C LEU A 363 16.27 12.67 2.00
N ASN A 364 17.49 12.69 1.45
CA ASN A 364 17.84 13.55 0.31
C ASN A 364 17.11 13.13 -0.97
N ALA A 365 16.93 11.84 -1.22
CA ALA A 365 16.14 11.35 -2.34
C ALA A 365 14.69 11.86 -2.26
N VAL A 366 14.08 11.80 -1.07
CA VAL A 366 12.71 12.32 -0.83
C VAL A 366 12.66 13.84 -1.00
N LYS A 367 13.62 14.58 -0.45
CA LYS A 367 13.70 16.04 -0.62
C LYS A 367 13.81 16.45 -2.10
N THR A 368 14.52 15.67 -2.90
CA THR A 368 14.62 15.89 -4.35
C THR A 368 13.27 15.73 -5.04
N ILE A 369 12.48 14.71 -4.66
CA ILE A 369 11.13 14.50 -5.17
C ILE A 369 10.20 15.67 -4.78
N LEU A 370 10.25 16.10 -3.51
CA LEU A 370 9.46 17.24 -3.03
C LEU A 370 9.77 18.51 -3.79
N ALA A 371 11.06 18.83 -3.99
CA ALA A 371 11.49 20.01 -4.74
C ALA A 371 11.00 19.98 -6.19
N ALA A 372 11.09 18.82 -6.86
CA ALA A 372 10.62 18.65 -8.24
C ALA A 372 9.08 18.75 -8.39
N ASN A 373 8.33 18.60 -7.32
CA ASN A 373 6.87 18.63 -7.29
C ASN A 373 6.29 19.81 -6.47
N ALA A 374 7.10 20.79 -6.09
CA ALA A 374 6.67 21.92 -5.25
C ALA A 374 5.52 22.73 -5.87
N GLY A 375 5.37 22.73 -7.21
CA GLY A 375 4.28 23.40 -7.92
C GLY A 375 2.96 22.62 -7.97
N ALA A 376 2.85 21.45 -7.34
CA ALA A 376 1.61 20.71 -7.29
C ALA A 376 0.53 21.49 -6.51
N PRO A 377 -0.75 21.44 -6.94
CA PRO A 377 -1.85 22.08 -6.21
C PRO A 377 -1.98 21.47 -4.82
N ASP A 378 -2.58 22.23 -3.89
CA ASP A 378 -2.93 21.69 -2.58
C ASP A 378 -4.12 20.74 -2.70
N LEU A 379 -4.22 19.80 -1.78
CA LEU A 379 -5.42 18.99 -1.63
C LEU A 379 -6.57 19.91 -1.19
N VAL A 380 -7.66 19.85 -1.91
CA VAL A 380 -8.86 20.62 -1.56
C VAL A 380 -9.56 19.86 -0.44
N SER A 381 -9.75 20.53 0.69
CA SER A 381 -10.55 20.04 1.82
C SER A 381 -12.05 20.10 1.51
#